data_8331451838532535c2f0cae364487ee4
#
_entry.id   8331451838532535c2f0cae364487ee4
#
_cell.length_a   1.000
_cell.length_b   1.000
_cell.length_c   1.000
_cell.angle_alpha   90.00
_cell.angle_beta   90.00
_cell.angle_gamma   90.00
#
_symmetry.space_group_name_H-M   'P 1'
#
loop_
_entity.id
_entity.type
_entity.pdbx_description
1 polymer ?
#
loop_
_entity_poly.entity_id
_entity_poly.type
_entity_poly.pdbx_seq_one_letter_code
_entity_poly.pdbx_strand_id
1 'polypeptide(L)'
;MTNIATSNTKDYLAEYDSAATADKYPLVRRWMMSEPLPFFKQLRAQRPILITPECVLVSRYTDVTDLLQMPRIFTVDLYKPKMGVTATDPGYLMAHDDNAFHYREKSLMQGLLNRNDLPRIRALVAQTSQEILANADGNIDIVYNYCRMVPAIMVQQYFGLGNVDKKDLIDWSFWNQYNTFHNQPFDLNSPEQNKFILENHARVSTA
;
A
#
# COMPACT_ATOMS: atom_id res chain seq x y z
N MET A 1 -43.38 -10.83 -20.08
CA MET A 1 -42.65 -9.59 -20.33
C MET A 1 -41.93 -9.23 -19.04
N THR A 2 -40.66 -9.58 -18.98
CA THR A 2 -39.84 -9.38 -17.78
C THR A 2 -39.33 -7.95 -17.80
N ASN A 3 -39.80 -7.13 -16.87
CA ASN A 3 -39.35 -5.75 -16.66
C ASN A 3 -37.87 -5.78 -16.25
N ILE A 4 -36.97 -5.50 -17.17
CA ILE A 4 -35.57 -5.23 -16.85
C ILE A 4 -35.57 -3.86 -16.21
N ALA A 5 -35.48 -3.84 -14.88
CA ALA A 5 -35.23 -2.61 -14.12
C ALA A 5 -33.92 -2.02 -14.68
N THR A 6 -34.00 -0.88 -15.33
CA THR A 6 -32.85 -0.04 -15.67
C THR A 6 -32.19 0.36 -14.36
N SER A 7 -31.13 -0.34 -13.98
CA SER A 7 -30.28 0.08 -12.87
C SER A 7 -29.76 1.47 -13.23
N ASN A 8 -30.19 2.47 -12.48
CA ASN A 8 -29.69 3.83 -12.61
C ASN A 8 -28.20 3.79 -12.24
N THR A 9 -27.35 3.54 -13.24
CA THR A 9 -25.91 3.38 -13.02
C THR A 9 -25.38 4.76 -12.68
N LYS A 10 -24.87 4.93 -11.47
CA LYS A 10 -24.28 6.18 -10.99
C LYS A 10 -23.22 6.66 -11.97
N ASP A 11 -23.29 7.91 -12.39
CA ASP A 11 -22.31 8.56 -13.25
C ASP A 11 -21.34 9.39 -12.40
N TYR A 12 -20.23 8.77 -12.03
CA TYR A 12 -19.19 9.39 -11.19
C TYR A 12 -18.54 10.59 -11.85
N LEU A 13 -18.35 10.55 -13.19
CA LEU A 13 -17.68 11.64 -13.90
C LEU A 13 -18.61 12.86 -14.07
N ALA A 14 -19.90 12.65 -14.30
CA ALA A 14 -20.86 13.74 -14.34
C ALA A 14 -20.99 14.42 -12.96
N GLU A 15 -21.01 13.62 -11.87
CA GLU A 15 -21.00 14.14 -10.49
C GLU A 15 -19.71 14.92 -10.21
N TYR A 16 -18.55 14.41 -10.64
CA TYR A 16 -17.26 15.10 -10.52
C TYR A 16 -17.23 16.44 -11.27
N ASP A 17 -17.71 16.46 -12.51
CA ASP A 17 -17.65 17.65 -13.35
C ASP A 17 -18.57 18.77 -12.81
N SER A 18 -19.68 18.41 -12.19
CA SER A 18 -20.63 19.35 -11.57
C SER A 18 -20.20 19.85 -10.19
N ALA A 19 -19.25 19.18 -9.53
CA ALA A 19 -18.80 19.53 -8.19
C ALA A 19 -17.97 20.83 -8.17
N ALA A 20 -18.11 21.62 -7.11
CA ALA A 20 -17.20 22.75 -6.85
C ALA A 20 -15.75 22.28 -6.71
N THR A 21 -14.79 23.12 -7.07
CA THR A 21 -13.36 22.72 -7.06
C THR A 21 -12.91 22.17 -5.72
N ALA A 22 -13.31 22.78 -4.61
CA ALA A 22 -12.96 22.33 -3.27
C ALA A 22 -13.54 20.95 -2.90
N ASP A 23 -14.64 20.55 -3.54
CA ASP A 23 -15.31 19.29 -3.23
C ASP A 23 -14.85 18.12 -4.12
N LYS A 24 -14.13 18.42 -5.20
CA LYS A 24 -13.75 17.42 -6.23
C LYS A 24 -12.93 16.27 -5.64
N TYR A 25 -11.87 16.58 -4.90
CA TYR A 25 -11.04 15.53 -4.35
C TYR A 25 -11.70 14.78 -3.16
N PRO A 26 -12.35 15.45 -2.20
CA PRO A 26 -13.17 14.76 -1.18
C PRO A 26 -14.17 13.77 -1.78
N LEU A 27 -14.82 14.13 -2.87
CA LEU A 27 -15.76 13.28 -3.59
C LEU A 27 -15.05 12.04 -4.17
N VAL A 28 -13.96 12.24 -4.89
CA VAL A 28 -13.11 11.16 -5.43
C VAL A 28 -12.61 10.25 -4.32
N ARG A 29 -12.09 10.82 -3.23
CA ARG A 29 -11.60 10.07 -2.08
C ARG A 29 -12.69 9.18 -1.46
N ARG A 30 -13.90 9.70 -1.33
CA ARG A 30 -15.06 8.93 -0.87
C ARG A 30 -15.33 7.72 -1.77
N TRP A 31 -15.36 7.90 -3.11
CA TRP A 31 -15.59 6.79 -4.05
C TRP A 31 -14.48 5.75 -4.01
N MET A 32 -13.24 6.18 -3.91
CA MET A 32 -12.10 5.28 -3.76
C MET A 32 -12.21 4.38 -2.52
N MET A 33 -12.82 4.90 -1.44
CA MET A 33 -12.96 4.16 -0.18
C MET A 33 -14.24 3.31 -0.12
N SER A 34 -15.36 3.79 -0.68
CA SER A 34 -16.67 3.14 -0.53
C SER A 34 -17.13 2.39 -1.78
N GLU A 35 -16.74 2.84 -2.97
CA GLU A 35 -17.23 2.32 -4.25
C GLU A 35 -16.09 2.14 -5.28
N PRO A 36 -14.92 1.56 -4.91
CA PRO A 36 -13.73 1.58 -5.78
C PRO A 36 -13.94 0.89 -7.12
N LEU A 37 -14.60 -0.26 -7.14
CA LEU A 37 -14.73 -1.06 -8.36
C LEU A 37 -15.54 -0.36 -9.46
N PRO A 38 -16.77 0.11 -9.21
CA PRO A 38 -17.55 0.81 -10.25
C PRO A 38 -16.93 2.16 -10.62
N PHE A 39 -16.38 2.92 -9.65
CA PHE A 39 -15.70 4.18 -9.92
C PHE A 39 -14.50 3.99 -10.87
N PHE A 40 -13.56 3.11 -10.52
CA PHE A 40 -12.39 2.86 -11.37
C PHE A 40 -12.74 2.18 -12.70
N LYS A 41 -13.85 1.42 -12.77
CA LYS A 41 -14.34 0.89 -14.06
C LYS A 41 -14.74 2.02 -15.01
N GLN A 42 -15.52 2.99 -14.53
CA GLN A 42 -15.90 4.14 -15.34
C GLN A 42 -14.69 5.00 -15.69
N LEU A 43 -13.80 5.26 -14.73
CA LEU A 43 -12.60 6.05 -14.93
C LEU A 43 -11.73 5.46 -16.05
N ARG A 44 -11.42 4.16 -16.00
CA ARG A 44 -10.65 3.49 -17.05
C ARG A 44 -11.27 3.57 -18.44
N ALA A 45 -12.58 3.54 -18.50
CA ALA A 45 -13.30 3.54 -19.77
C ALA A 45 -13.39 4.94 -20.41
N GLN A 46 -13.60 5.98 -19.61
CA GLN A 46 -14.00 7.29 -20.11
C GLN A 46 -12.97 8.39 -19.87
N ARG A 47 -12.24 8.35 -18.74
CA ARG A 47 -11.24 9.35 -18.35
C ARG A 47 -10.10 8.70 -17.55
N PRO A 48 -9.22 7.93 -18.21
CA PRO A 48 -8.21 7.12 -17.54
C PRO A 48 -7.19 7.93 -16.72
N ILE A 49 -7.06 9.21 -17.02
CA ILE A 49 -6.28 10.19 -16.26
C ILE A 49 -7.26 11.24 -15.74
N LEU A 50 -7.42 11.32 -14.42
CA LEU A 50 -8.28 12.29 -13.76
C LEU A 50 -7.42 13.24 -12.93
N ILE A 51 -7.45 14.53 -13.29
CA ILE A 51 -6.74 15.58 -12.57
C ILE A 51 -7.67 16.14 -11.49
N THR A 52 -7.23 16.09 -10.24
CA THR A 52 -7.90 16.73 -9.10
C THR A 52 -7.04 17.88 -8.59
N PRO A 53 -7.56 18.75 -7.70
CA PRO A 53 -6.75 19.81 -7.09
C PRO A 53 -5.56 19.27 -6.30
N GLU A 54 -5.66 18.09 -5.70
CA GLU A 54 -4.66 17.52 -4.79
C GLU A 54 -3.73 16.51 -5.46
N CYS A 55 -4.24 15.77 -6.45
CA CYS A 55 -3.44 14.73 -7.12
C CYS A 55 -3.99 14.39 -8.51
N VAL A 56 -3.22 13.61 -9.25
CA VAL A 56 -3.63 13.02 -10.52
C VAL A 56 -3.83 11.52 -10.34
N LEU A 57 -5.02 11.02 -10.67
CA LEU A 57 -5.30 9.60 -10.70
C LEU A 57 -5.05 9.03 -12.09
N VAL A 58 -4.23 7.99 -12.17
CA VAL A 58 -3.98 7.24 -13.39
C VAL A 58 -4.51 5.83 -13.19
N SER A 59 -5.39 5.37 -14.09
CA SER A 59 -6.19 4.17 -13.83
C SER A 59 -5.98 3.01 -14.81
N ARG A 60 -5.39 3.24 -15.99
CA ARG A 60 -5.06 2.16 -16.92
C ARG A 60 -3.71 1.55 -16.60
N TYR A 61 -3.62 0.23 -16.68
CA TYR A 61 -2.40 -0.52 -16.42
C TYR A 61 -1.22 -0.06 -17.29
N THR A 62 -1.44 0.13 -18.59
CA THR A 62 -0.41 0.61 -19.52
C THR A 62 0.14 1.97 -19.11
N ASP A 63 -0.76 2.93 -18.82
CA ASP A 63 -0.37 4.27 -18.43
C ASP A 63 0.41 4.27 -17.10
N VAL A 64 -0.02 3.45 -16.13
CA VAL A 64 0.68 3.29 -14.84
C VAL A 64 2.06 2.69 -15.04
N THR A 65 2.19 1.64 -15.86
CA THR A 65 3.50 1.01 -16.11
C THR A 65 4.46 1.95 -16.81
N ASP A 66 3.98 2.77 -17.74
CA ASP A 66 4.80 3.76 -18.43
C ASP A 66 5.31 4.84 -17.46
N LEU A 67 4.41 5.37 -16.61
CA LEU A 67 4.78 6.38 -15.60
C LEU A 67 5.82 5.85 -14.61
N LEU A 68 5.67 4.62 -14.13
CA LEU A 68 6.61 3.98 -13.19
C LEU A 68 8.00 3.75 -13.79
N GLN A 69 8.15 3.79 -15.11
CA GLN A 69 9.44 3.69 -15.79
C GLN A 69 10.10 5.05 -16.03
N MET A 70 9.51 6.14 -15.56
CA MET A 70 10.01 7.52 -15.74
C MET A 70 10.45 8.15 -14.40
N PRO A 71 11.41 7.57 -13.66
CA PRO A 71 11.80 8.04 -12.32
C PRO A 71 12.37 9.46 -12.29
N ARG A 72 12.79 10.00 -13.45
CA ARG A 72 13.24 11.40 -13.57
C ARG A 72 12.11 12.42 -13.62
N ILE A 73 10.88 11.96 -13.86
CA ILE A 73 9.68 12.81 -13.97
C ILE A 73 8.76 12.56 -12.79
N PHE A 74 8.52 11.29 -12.48
CA PHE A 74 7.64 10.85 -11.39
C PHE A 74 8.50 10.30 -10.27
N THR A 75 8.83 11.15 -9.30
CA THR A 75 9.76 10.85 -8.22
C THR A 75 9.03 10.36 -6.97
N VAL A 76 9.77 9.69 -6.08
CA VAL A 76 9.29 9.27 -4.75
C VAL A 76 9.52 10.35 -3.67
N ASP A 77 9.82 11.57 -4.05
CA ASP A 77 10.17 12.67 -3.13
C ASP A 77 9.11 12.91 -2.05
N LEU A 78 7.85 12.67 -2.36
CA LEU A 78 6.75 12.78 -1.41
C LEU A 78 6.96 11.95 -0.13
N TYR A 79 7.62 10.79 -0.26
CA TYR A 79 7.81 9.85 0.85
C TYR A 79 9.10 10.07 1.63
N LYS A 80 10.07 10.80 1.10
CA LYS A 80 11.40 11.04 1.71
C LYS A 80 11.33 11.43 3.19
N PRO A 81 10.51 12.42 3.59
CA PRO A 81 10.47 12.85 4.99
C PRO A 81 10.00 11.75 5.95
N LYS A 82 9.18 10.82 5.46
CA LYS A 82 8.63 9.72 6.27
C LYS A 82 9.49 8.46 6.23
N MET A 83 10.49 8.42 5.37
CA MET A 83 11.42 7.30 5.23
C MET A 83 12.82 7.60 5.79
N GLY A 84 12.91 8.60 6.68
CA GLY A 84 14.12 8.90 7.41
C GLY A 84 15.18 9.69 6.64
N VAL A 85 14.84 10.26 5.47
CA VAL A 85 15.79 11.09 4.71
C VAL A 85 16.00 12.43 5.42
N THR A 86 17.25 12.74 5.76
CA THR A 86 17.68 14.00 6.35
C THR A 86 18.85 14.58 5.55
N ALA A 87 19.37 15.73 5.99
CA ALA A 87 20.55 16.34 5.37
C ALA A 87 21.82 15.48 5.52
N THR A 88 21.90 14.63 6.54
CA THR A 88 23.06 13.81 6.87
C THR A 88 22.82 12.30 6.74
N ASP A 89 21.55 11.88 6.66
CA ASP A 89 21.15 10.49 6.54
C ASP A 89 20.34 10.30 5.24
N PRO A 90 20.80 9.47 4.32
CA PRO A 90 20.05 9.17 3.10
C PRO A 90 18.76 8.39 3.35
N GLY A 91 18.55 7.86 4.58
CA GLY A 91 17.38 7.06 4.93
C GLY A 91 17.34 5.72 4.22
N TYR A 92 16.12 5.22 3.98
CA TYR A 92 15.89 3.91 3.39
C TYR A 92 15.88 3.96 1.86
N LEU A 93 16.36 2.88 1.23
CA LEU A 93 16.51 2.79 -0.24
C LEU A 93 15.24 3.15 -1.03
N MET A 94 14.04 2.83 -0.51
CA MET A 94 12.78 3.15 -1.18
C MET A 94 12.40 4.63 -1.15
N ALA A 95 13.15 5.46 -0.42
CA ALA A 95 13.02 6.91 -0.44
C ALA A 95 13.75 7.56 -1.63
N HIS A 96 14.40 6.76 -2.45
CA HIS A 96 15.21 7.24 -3.57
C HIS A 96 14.67 6.70 -4.89
N ASP A 97 14.71 7.56 -5.90
CA ASP A 97 14.56 7.17 -7.29
C ASP A 97 15.82 6.45 -7.78
N ASP A 98 15.85 6.07 -9.06
CA ASP A 98 16.96 5.34 -9.71
C ASP A 98 18.28 6.16 -9.70
N ASN A 99 18.93 6.25 -8.55
CA ASN A 99 20.21 6.88 -8.34
C ASN A 99 21.27 5.89 -7.82
N ALA A 100 22.51 6.34 -7.68
CA ALA A 100 23.62 5.48 -7.26
C ALA A 100 23.41 4.85 -5.86
N PHE A 101 22.80 5.58 -4.93
CA PHE A 101 22.49 5.07 -3.60
C PHE A 101 21.44 3.94 -3.70
N HIS A 102 20.33 4.18 -4.41
CA HIS A 102 19.28 3.19 -4.61
C HIS A 102 19.82 1.90 -5.24
N TYR A 103 20.61 2.02 -6.31
CA TYR A 103 21.20 0.85 -6.98
C TYR A 103 22.13 0.06 -6.08
N ARG A 104 22.98 0.75 -5.30
CA ARG A 104 23.88 0.09 -4.35
C ARG A 104 23.11 -0.70 -3.30
N GLU A 105 22.18 -0.07 -2.60
CA GLU A 105 21.41 -0.68 -1.52
C GLU A 105 20.53 -1.83 -2.05
N LYS A 106 19.87 -1.60 -3.19
CA LYS A 106 19.05 -2.62 -3.86
C LYS A 106 19.86 -3.84 -4.28
N SER A 107 21.09 -3.63 -4.79
CA SER A 107 21.97 -4.73 -5.17
C SER A 107 22.37 -5.58 -3.97
N LEU A 108 22.65 -4.96 -2.82
CA LEU A 108 22.92 -5.67 -1.56
C LEU A 108 21.70 -6.50 -1.14
N MET A 109 20.52 -5.90 -1.12
CA MET A 109 19.29 -6.60 -0.78
C MET A 109 19.00 -7.77 -1.73
N GLN A 110 19.21 -7.58 -3.03
CA GLN A 110 19.04 -8.64 -4.01
C GLN A 110 20.04 -9.78 -3.83
N GLY A 111 21.25 -9.49 -3.38
CA GLY A 111 22.27 -10.50 -3.04
C GLY A 111 21.88 -11.40 -1.87
N LEU A 112 21.04 -10.91 -0.96
CA LEU A 112 20.49 -11.71 0.14
C LEU A 112 19.33 -12.63 -0.26
N LEU A 113 18.71 -12.37 -1.42
CA LEU A 113 17.54 -13.09 -1.93
C LEU A 113 17.96 -14.06 -3.04
N ASN A 114 18.30 -15.31 -2.66
CA ASN A 114 18.68 -16.31 -3.64
C ASN A 114 17.45 -16.96 -4.29
N ARG A 115 17.36 -16.92 -5.62
CA ARG A 115 16.28 -17.59 -6.36
C ARG A 115 16.23 -19.11 -6.13
N ASN A 116 17.35 -19.73 -5.81
CA ASN A 116 17.41 -21.16 -5.49
C ASN A 116 16.71 -21.50 -4.17
N ASP A 117 16.41 -20.51 -3.32
CA ASP A 117 15.66 -20.68 -2.08
C ASP A 117 14.14 -20.74 -2.28
N LEU A 118 13.63 -20.45 -3.47
CA LEU A 118 12.18 -20.48 -3.74
C LEU A 118 11.50 -21.80 -3.37
N PRO A 119 12.08 -23.00 -3.62
CA PRO A 119 11.49 -24.25 -3.16
C PRO A 119 11.38 -24.34 -1.64
N ARG A 120 12.42 -23.89 -0.91
CA ARG A 120 12.44 -23.83 0.56
C ARG A 120 11.38 -22.86 1.09
N ILE A 121 11.31 -21.66 0.51
CA ILE A 121 10.29 -20.65 0.88
C ILE A 121 8.89 -21.20 0.64
N ARG A 122 8.66 -21.85 -0.51
CA ARG A 122 7.37 -22.46 -0.83
C ARG A 122 6.98 -23.53 0.19
N ALA A 123 7.90 -24.42 0.56
CA ALA A 123 7.66 -25.45 1.56
C ALA A 123 7.33 -24.82 2.93
N LEU A 124 8.09 -23.82 3.35
CA LEU A 124 7.85 -23.08 4.58
C LEU A 124 6.47 -22.42 4.61
N VAL A 125 6.10 -21.72 3.55
CA VAL A 125 4.78 -21.08 3.44
C VAL A 125 3.66 -22.11 3.46
N ALA A 126 3.82 -23.23 2.74
CA ALA A 126 2.81 -24.31 2.71
C ALA A 126 2.64 -24.94 4.11
N GLN A 127 3.72 -25.26 4.79
CA GLN A 127 3.70 -25.81 6.15
C GLN A 127 3.03 -24.84 7.12
N THR A 128 3.48 -23.57 7.15
CA THR A 128 2.90 -22.53 8.02
C THR A 128 1.40 -22.37 7.77
N SER A 129 0.99 -22.36 6.50
CA SER A 129 -0.41 -22.26 6.13
C SER A 129 -1.24 -23.44 6.64
N GLN A 130 -0.72 -24.64 6.49
CA GLN A 130 -1.39 -25.87 6.97
C GLN A 130 -1.52 -25.86 8.50
N GLU A 131 -0.46 -25.47 9.23
CA GLU A 131 -0.46 -25.39 10.70
C GLU A 131 -1.51 -24.37 11.20
N ILE A 132 -1.55 -23.19 10.58
CA ILE A 132 -2.54 -22.17 10.96
C ILE A 132 -3.97 -22.66 10.71
N LEU A 133 -4.23 -23.27 9.54
CA LEU A 133 -5.57 -23.75 9.20
C LEU A 133 -5.98 -24.96 10.03
N ALA A 134 -5.06 -25.86 10.35
CA ALA A 134 -5.33 -27.02 11.20
C ALA A 134 -5.68 -26.63 12.66
N ASN A 135 -5.13 -25.49 13.13
CA ASN A 135 -5.43 -24.96 14.46
C ASN A 135 -6.67 -24.03 14.48
N ALA A 136 -7.29 -23.77 13.33
CA ALA A 136 -8.54 -23.02 13.28
C ALA A 136 -9.71 -23.89 13.74
N ASP A 137 -10.39 -23.49 14.80
CA ASP A 137 -11.54 -24.22 15.38
C ASP A 137 -12.84 -23.89 14.63
N GLY A 138 -12.87 -24.30 13.35
CA GLY A 138 -14.03 -24.09 12.45
C GLY A 138 -14.22 -22.67 11.95
N ASN A 139 -13.58 -21.67 12.57
CA ASN A 139 -13.62 -20.26 12.18
C ASN A 139 -12.22 -19.64 12.25
N ILE A 140 -11.91 -18.75 11.31
CA ILE A 140 -10.66 -18.02 11.29
C ILE A 140 -10.88 -16.60 10.77
N ASP A 141 -10.29 -15.60 11.44
CA ASP A 141 -10.09 -14.29 10.82
C ASP A 141 -8.97 -14.42 9.78
N ILE A 142 -9.38 -14.53 8.52
CA ILE A 142 -8.45 -14.80 7.43
C ILE A 142 -7.43 -13.66 7.25
N VAL A 143 -7.76 -12.42 7.60
CA VAL A 143 -6.86 -11.28 7.48
C VAL A 143 -5.82 -11.30 8.60
N TYR A 144 -6.26 -11.36 9.85
CA TYR A 144 -5.35 -11.26 11.00
C TYR A 144 -4.58 -12.55 11.25
N ASN A 145 -5.26 -13.69 11.22
CA ASN A 145 -4.68 -14.96 11.65
C ASN A 145 -4.02 -15.74 10.51
N TYR A 146 -4.20 -15.32 9.26
CA TYR A 146 -3.61 -15.98 8.10
C TYR A 146 -2.81 -15.02 7.21
N CYS A 147 -3.47 -14.04 6.57
CA CYS A 147 -2.80 -13.19 5.57
C CYS A 147 -1.68 -12.32 6.15
N ARG A 148 -1.76 -11.94 7.44
CA ARG A 148 -0.69 -11.22 8.14
C ARG A 148 0.35 -12.16 8.75
N MET A 149 -0.08 -13.31 9.29
CA MET A 149 0.79 -14.23 9.98
C MET A 149 1.74 -15.00 9.07
N VAL A 150 1.24 -15.50 7.94
CA VAL A 150 2.08 -16.30 7.02
C VAL A 150 3.30 -15.52 6.53
N PRO A 151 3.18 -14.28 6.02
CA PRO A 151 4.35 -13.49 5.63
C PRO A 151 5.27 -13.16 6.81
N ALA A 152 4.73 -12.83 7.99
CA ALA A 152 5.53 -12.50 9.16
C ALA A 152 6.39 -13.69 9.59
N ILE A 153 5.81 -14.89 9.66
CA ILE A 153 6.54 -16.13 9.97
C ILE A 153 7.58 -16.42 8.89
N MET A 154 7.23 -16.25 7.63
CA MET A 154 8.15 -16.45 6.51
C MET A 154 9.37 -15.50 6.62
N VAL A 155 9.15 -14.21 6.83
CA VAL A 155 10.21 -13.22 7.01
C VAL A 155 11.07 -13.55 8.22
N GLN A 156 10.46 -13.87 9.36
CA GLN A 156 11.15 -14.23 10.58
C GLN A 156 12.08 -15.42 10.37
N GLN A 157 11.60 -16.49 9.77
CA GLN A 157 12.38 -17.72 9.58
C GLN A 157 13.37 -17.62 8.43
N TYR A 158 13.03 -16.94 7.35
CA TYR A 158 13.90 -16.82 6.20
C TYR A 158 15.11 -15.91 6.48
N PHE A 159 14.90 -14.78 7.16
CA PHE A 159 15.96 -13.85 7.51
C PHE A 159 16.59 -14.06 8.89
N GLY A 160 16.10 -15.05 9.65
CA GLY A 160 16.69 -15.39 10.95
C GLY A 160 16.34 -14.41 12.07
N LEU A 161 15.18 -13.76 12.02
CA LEU A 161 14.72 -12.81 13.04
C LEU A 161 14.11 -13.54 14.25
N GLY A 162 14.84 -14.50 14.84
CA GLY A 162 14.33 -15.40 15.87
C GLY A 162 13.96 -14.75 17.20
N ASN A 163 14.49 -13.56 17.48
CA ASN A 163 14.31 -12.87 18.76
C ASN A 163 13.15 -11.88 18.80
N VAL A 164 12.37 -11.81 17.72
CA VAL A 164 11.26 -10.85 17.59
C VAL A 164 9.94 -11.60 17.64
N ASP A 165 8.98 -11.11 18.43
CA ASP A 165 7.63 -11.65 18.41
C ASP A 165 6.95 -11.36 17.05
N LYS A 166 6.17 -12.33 16.57
CA LYS A 166 5.47 -12.21 15.26
C LYS A 166 4.46 -11.08 15.23
N LYS A 167 3.81 -10.81 16.36
CA LYS A 167 2.84 -9.71 16.46
C LYS A 167 3.53 -8.37 16.41
N ASP A 168 4.73 -8.27 16.99
CA ASP A 168 5.54 -7.06 16.91
C ASP A 168 5.97 -6.79 15.47
N LEU A 169 6.44 -7.83 14.74
CA LEU A 169 6.77 -7.70 13.31
C LEU A 169 5.58 -7.22 12.47
N ILE A 170 4.38 -7.74 12.75
CA ILE A 170 3.15 -7.33 12.07
C ILE A 170 2.82 -5.87 12.41
N ASP A 171 2.91 -5.49 13.69
CA ASP A 171 2.64 -4.13 14.17
C ASP A 171 3.63 -3.12 13.56
N TRP A 172 4.93 -3.43 13.59
CA TRP A 172 5.97 -2.58 13.00
C TRP A 172 5.74 -2.37 11.50
N SER A 173 5.50 -3.45 10.77
CA SER A 173 5.22 -3.38 9.34
C SER A 173 3.96 -2.55 9.06
N PHE A 174 2.89 -2.79 9.81
CA PHE A 174 1.62 -2.10 9.61
C PHE A 174 1.75 -0.60 9.86
N TRP A 175 2.23 -0.18 11.03
CA TRP A 175 2.26 1.25 11.38
C TRP A 175 3.28 2.05 10.59
N ASN A 176 4.42 1.46 10.24
CA ASN A 176 5.39 2.10 9.34
C ASN A 176 4.78 2.34 7.96
N GLN A 177 4.14 1.34 7.38
CA GLN A 177 3.50 1.48 6.07
C GLN A 177 2.29 2.41 6.15
N TYR A 178 1.49 2.30 7.20
CA TYR A 178 0.30 3.12 7.35
C TYR A 178 0.66 4.61 7.46
N ASN A 179 1.65 4.97 8.29
CA ASN A 179 2.13 6.36 8.37
C ASN A 179 2.74 6.83 7.05
N THR A 180 3.46 5.98 6.34
CA THR A 180 4.11 6.35 5.08
C THR A 180 3.11 6.56 3.95
N PHE A 181 2.15 5.67 3.78
CA PHE A 181 1.29 5.63 2.59
C PHE A 181 -0.15 6.10 2.83
N HIS A 182 -0.63 6.14 4.07
CA HIS A 182 -1.99 6.50 4.43
C HIS A 182 -2.09 7.69 5.39
N ASN A 183 -1.01 8.46 5.52
CA ASN A 183 -0.97 9.68 6.32
C ASN A 183 -0.32 10.83 5.54
N GLN A 184 -0.67 10.94 4.28
CA GLN A 184 -0.26 12.04 3.42
C GLN A 184 -1.27 13.20 3.51
N PRO A 185 -0.89 14.43 3.16
CA PRO A 185 -1.79 15.57 3.20
C PRO A 185 -3.09 15.38 2.39
N PHE A 186 -3.02 14.61 1.31
CA PHE A 186 -4.19 14.29 0.47
C PHE A 186 -5.07 13.14 1.01
N ASP A 187 -4.71 12.49 2.11
CA ASP A 187 -5.55 11.42 2.69
C ASP A 187 -6.79 11.95 3.41
N LEU A 188 -6.84 13.24 3.69
CA LEU A 188 -7.96 13.92 4.38
C LEU A 188 -8.27 13.32 5.76
N ASN A 189 -7.25 12.82 6.44
CA ASN A 189 -7.40 12.32 7.81
C ASN A 189 -7.77 13.48 8.76
N SER A 190 -8.64 13.20 9.74
CA SER A 190 -8.92 14.17 10.78
C SER A 190 -7.67 14.41 11.67
N PRO A 191 -7.60 15.52 12.41
CA PRO A 191 -6.52 15.74 13.37
C PRO A 191 -6.35 14.60 14.37
N GLU A 192 -7.46 14.00 14.83
CA GLU A 192 -7.47 12.86 15.75
C GLU A 192 -6.91 11.60 15.09
N GLN A 193 -7.28 11.34 13.83
CA GLN A 193 -6.74 10.22 13.05
C GLN A 193 -5.24 10.39 12.82
N ASN A 194 -4.79 11.58 12.43
CA ASN A 194 -3.37 11.88 12.28
C ASN A 194 -2.59 11.65 13.58
N LYS A 195 -3.10 12.16 14.69
CA LYS A 195 -2.50 11.96 16.00
C LYS A 195 -2.40 10.47 16.34
N PHE A 196 -3.47 9.71 16.17
CA PHE A 196 -3.50 8.28 16.43
C PHE A 196 -2.47 7.50 15.58
N ILE A 197 -2.34 7.84 14.30
CA ILE A 197 -1.36 7.22 13.40
C ILE A 197 0.06 7.52 13.87
N LEU A 198 0.36 8.78 14.20
CA LEU A 198 1.69 9.22 14.63
C LEU A 198 2.09 8.60 15.98
N GLU A 199 1.17 8.49 16.94
CA GLU A 199 1.43 7.86 18.23
C GLU A 199 1.76 6.38 18.08
N ASN A 200 1.02 5.64 17.24
CA ASN A 200 1.31 4.24 16.98
C ASN A 200 2.59 4.04 16.19
N HIS A 201 2.86 4.89 15.20
CA HIS A 201 4.12 4.86 14.47
C HIS A 201 5.32 5.12 15.40
N ALA A 202 5.25 6.13 16.28
CA ALA A 202 6.29 6.43 17.26
C ALA A 202 6.55 5.24 18.20
N ARG A 203 5.47 4.59 18.68
CA ARG A 203 5.55 3.41 19.55
C ARG A 203 6.35 2.28 18.89
N VAL A 204 6.12 2.00 17.61
CA VAL A 204 6.81 0.90 16.92
C VAL A 204 8.20 1.28 16.39
N SER A 205 8.49 2.57 16.25
CA SER A 205 9.80 3.04 15.79
C SER A 205 10.85 3.10 16.91
N THR A 206 10.43 2.97 18.17
CA THR A 206 11.32 2.98 19.35
C THR A 206 11.49 1.61 19.98
N ALA A 207 10.83 0.59 19.46
CA ALA A 207 10.92 -0.80 19.91
C ALA A 207 12.01 -1.57 19.17
#